data_258c19767e5bc148d26043f33e9d911e
#
_entry.id   258c19767e5bc148d26043f33e9d911e
#
_cell.length_a   1.000
_cell.length_b   1.000
_cell.length_c   1.000
_cell.angle_alpha   90.00
_cell.angle_beta   90.00
_cell.angle_gamma   90.00
#
_symmetry.space_group_name_H-M   'P 1'
#
loop_
_entity.id
_entity.type
_entity.pdbx_description
1 polymer ?
#
loop_
_entity_poly.entity_id
_entity_poly.type
_entity_poly.pdbx_seq_one_letter_code
_entity_poly.pdbx_strand_id
1 'polypeptide(L)'
;MQWVRDQVETYERTGGREAGTLRDTGIPVIIVSMRGAKSGTVRKIALMRVEHDGDYALVASKGGAPDNPDWYYNLVAHPTEVTVQDGPEPFFVRVRLVDGAEYDEWWQRSVAVFTPYAQYKEKTSRRIPLFVATRSTTADAEGAAAKRAR
;
A
#
# COMPACT_ATOMS: atom_id res chain seq x y z
N MET A 1 -7.53 -7.31 11.85
CA MET A 1 -7.62 -8.77 11.96
C MET A 1 -6.29 -9.33 12.47
N GLN A 2 -6.36 -10.31 13.32
CA GLN A 2 -5.15 -10.86 13.95
C GLN A 2 -4.17 -11.44 12.93
N TRP A 3 -4.66 -12.17 11.93
CA TRP A 3 -3.79 -12.77 10.93
C TRP A 3 -3.03 -11.71 10.10
N VAL A 4 -3.63 -10.52 9.90
CA VAL A 4 -2.95 -9.41 9.19
C VAL A 4 -1.80 -8.88 10.06
N ARG A 5 -2.04 -8.69 11.35
CA ARG A 5 -1.01 -8.24 12.29
C ARG A 5 0.14 -9.24 12.37
N ASP A 6 -0.19 -10.53 12.45
CA ASP A 6 0.80 -11.60 12.51
C ASP A 6 1.63 -11.65 11.22
N GLN A 7 1.00 -11.46 10.07
CA GLN A 7 1.69 -11.41 8.79
C GLN A 7 2.67 -10.23 8.72
N VAL A 8 2.22 -9.05 9.10
CA VAL A 8 3.06 -7.84 9.10
C VAL A 8 4.25 -8.03 10.04
N GLU A 9 4.01 -8.50 11.26
CA GLU A 9 5.07 -8.71 12.25
C GLU A 9 6.09 -9.73 11.76
N THR A 10 5.65 -10.86 11.24
CA THR A 10 6.52 -11.91 10.72
C THR A 10 7.31 -11.42 9.51
N TYR A 11 6.66 -10.69 8.61
CA TYR A 11 7.33 -10.12 7.45
C TYR A 11 8.46 -9.17 7.87
N GLU A 12 8.16 -8.24 8.78
CA GLU A 12 9.16 -7.26 9.24
C GLU A 12 10.33 -7.94 9.96
N ARG A 13 10.03 -8.90 10.82
CA ARG A 13 11.05 -9.63 11.60
C ARG A 13 11.99 -10.43 10.71
N THR A 14 11.50 -10.98 9.61
CA THR A 14 12.27 -11.86 8.73
C THR A 14 12.75 -11.17 7.44
N GLY A 15 12.44 -9.87 7.25
CA GLY A 15 12.79 -9.15 6.03
C GLY A 15 12.11 -9.71 4.79
N GLY A 16 10.90 -10.22 4.94
CA GLY A 16 10.11 -10.78 3.83
C GLY A 16 10.44 -12.22 3.49
N ARG A 17 11.36 -12.87 4.22
CA ARG A 17 11.66 -14.30 4.00
C ARG A 17 10.51 -15.19 4.43
N GLU A 18 9.76 -14.78 5.43
CA GLU A 18 8.52 -15.44 5.86
C GLU A 18 7.38 -14.44 5.75
N ALA A 19 6.16 -14.95 5.58
CA ALA A 19 4.95 -14.14 5.41
C ALA A 19 5.02 -13.18 4.21
N GLY A 20 5.89 -13.46 3.23
CA GLY A 20 6.06 -12.63 2.04
C GLY A 20 4.96 -12.80 1.00
N THR A 21 4.00 -13.68 1.21
CA THR A 21 2.89 -13.93 0.31
C THR A 21 1.56 -13.87 1.05
N LEU A 22 0.48 -13.61 0.31
CA LEU A 22 -0.87 -13.60 0.87
C LEU A 22 -1.31 -15.02 1.17
N ARG A 23 -1.23 -15.42 2.45
CA ARG A 23 -1.67 -16.74 2.97
C ARG A 23 -1.36 -17.85 1.95
N ASP A 24 -2.34 -18.64 1.54
CA ASP A 24 -2.12 -19.82 0.69
C ASP A 24 -2.17 -19.52 -0.83
N THR A 25 -2.11 -18.26 -1.23
CA THR A 25 -2.23 -17.87 -2.63
C THR A 25 -0.91 -17.88 -3.40
N GLY A 26 0.23 -17.78 -2.71
CA GLY A 26 1.54 -17.59 -3.34
C GLY A 26 1.77 -16.19 -3.92
N ILE A 27 0.82 -15.26 -3.76
CA ILE A 27 0.94 -13.90 -4.29
C ILE A 27 1.80 -13.06 -3.37
N PRO A 28 2.89 -12.43 -3.87
CA PRO A 28 3.75 -11.60 -3.02
C PRO A 28 3.02 -10.38 -2.46
N VAL A 29 3.39 -10.00 -1.23
CA VAL A 29 2.88 -8.80 -0.57
C VAL A 29 4.02 -7.85 -0.22
N ILE A 30 3.65 -6.59 0.00
CA ILE A 30 4.52 -5.56 0.56
C ILE A 30 3.90 -5.08 1.87
N ILE A 31 4.74 -4.50 2.75
CA ILE A 31 4.26 -3.87 3.97
C ILE A 31 4.29 -2.36 3.77
N VAL A 32 3.15 -1.71 4.00
CA VAL A 32 3.03 -0.26 3.91
C VAL A 32 2.80 0.29 5.30
N SER A 33 3.66 1.19 5.74
CA SER A 33 3.53 1.88 7.03
C SER A 33 3.16 3.33 6.77
N MET A 34 2.22 3.86 7.54
CA MET A 34 1.68 5.19 7.34
C MET A 34 1.27 5.81 8.67
N ARG A 35 1.09 7.12 8.67
CA ARG A 35 0.57 7.83 9.84
C ARG A 35 -0.96 7.84 9.79
N GLY A 36 -1.60 7.51 10.91
CA GLY A 36 -3.07 7.58 11.03
C GLY A 36 -3.57 9.01 10.90
N ALA A 37 -4.61 9.23 10.09
CA ALA A 37 -5.13 10.57 9.78
C ALA A 37 -5.66 11.29 11.04
N LYS A 38 -6.27 10.52 11.95
CA LYS A 38 -6.87 11.07 13.17
C LYS A 38 -5.95 10.99 14.37
N SER A 39 -5.33 9.83 14.58
CA SER A 39 -4.53 9.56 15.78
C SER A 39 -3.09 10.02 15.66
N GLY A 40 -2.55 10.15 14.45
CA GLY A 40 -1.13 10.41 14.22
C GLY A 40 -0.21 9.22 14.54
N THR A 41 -0.78 8.08 14.97
CA THR A 41 0.01 6.87 15.26
C THR A 41 0.34 6.11 13.98
N VAL A 42 1.43 5.34 14.01
CA VAL A 42 1.83 4.54 12.86
C VAL A 42 0.85 3.38 12.67
N ARG A 43 0.38 3.20 11.44
CA ARG A 43 -0.45 2.07 11.02
C ARG A 43 0.31 1.28 9.96
N LYS A 44 0.14 -0.04 9.97
CA LYS A 44 0.82 -0.94 9.03
C LYS A 44 -0.18 -1.88 8.40
N ILE A 45 -0.04 -2.08 7.09
CA ILE A 45 -0.90 -2.99 6.33
C ILE A 45 -0.04 -3.83 5.39
N ALA A 46 -0.58 -4.98 4.99
CA ALA A 46 0.00 -5.80 3.93
C ALA A 46 -0.89 -5.67 2.69
N LEU A 47 -0.29 -5.36 1.55
CA LEU A 47 -0.99 -5.24 0.27
C LEU A 47 -0.31 -6.13 -0.77
N MET A 48 -1.07 -6.51 -1.81
CA MET A 48 -0.49 -7.23 -2.94
C MET A 48 0.63 -6.41 -3.56
N ARG A 49 1.74 -7.07 -3.90
CA ARG A 49 2.88 -6.43 -4.55
C ARG A 49 2.57 -6.22 -6.02
N VAL A 50 2.32 -4.98 -6.41
CA VAL A 50 2.16 -4.56 -7.80
C VAL A 50 3.24 -3.53 -8.08
N GLU A 51 4.32 -3.95 -8.72
CA GLU A 51 5.51 -3.11 -8.94
C GLU A 51 5.77 -2.96 -10.44
N HIS A 52 6.19 -1.78 -10.85
CA HIS A 52 6.63 -1.49 -12.21
C HIS A 52 7.63 -0.35 -12.19
N ASP A 53 8.84 -0.61 -12.71
CA ASP A 53 9.94 0.36 -12.79
C ASP A 53 10.26 1.05 -11.45
N GLY A 54 10.13 0.30 -10.36
CA GLY A 54 10.42 0.81 -9.02
C GLY A 54 9.26 1.53 -8.34
N ASP A 55 8.14 1.71 -9.01
CA ASP A 55 6.92 2.27 -8.44
C ASP A 55 5.96 1.15 -8.04
N TYR A 56 5.08 1.43 -7.09
CA TYR A 56 4.14 0.44 -6.55
C TYR A 56 2.71 0.97 -6.61
N ALA A 57 1.77 0.09 -6.96
CA ALA A 57 0.36 0.41 -6.87
C ALA A 57 -0.19 0.00 -5.51
N LEU A 58 -0.97 0.89 -4.90
CA LEU A 58 -1.69 0.63 -3.66
C LEU A 58 -3.19 0.73 -3.97
N VAL A 59 -3.87 -0.42 -4.01
CA VAL A 59 -5.25 -0.50 -4.50
C VAL A 59 -6.21 -0.51 -3.31
N ALA A 60 -7.03 0.54 -3.19
CA ALA A 60 -7.96 0.73 -2.07
C ALA A 60 -9.30 0.01 -2.32
N SER A 61 -9.23 -1.29 -2.59
CA SER A 61 -10.40 -2.08 -2.99
C SER A 61 -11.31 -2.44 -1.83
N LYS A 62 -10.77 -2.74 -0.66
CA LYS A 62 -11.50 -3.24 0.51
C LYS A 62 -12.47 -4.38 0.13
N GLY A 63 -12.03 -5.29 -0.75
CA GLY A 63 -12.84 -6.42 -1.22
C GLY A 63 -14.09 -6.02 -1.99
N GLY A 64 -14.16 -4.81 -2.55
CA GLY A 64 -15.33 -4.29 -3.25
C GLY A 64 -16.41 -3.73 -2.32
N ALA A 65 -16.07 -3.43 -1.07
CA ALA A 65 -16.98 -2.80 -0.12
C ALA A 65 -17.44 -1.42 -0.61
N PRO A 66 -18.62 -0.92 -0.17
CA PRO A 66 -19.14 0.36 -0.63
C PRO A 66 -18.34 1.58 -0.17
N ASP A 67 -17.53 1.43 0.87
CA ASP A 67 -16.69 2.51 1.41
C ASP A 67 -15.19 2.20 1.21
N ASN A 68 -14.35 3.23 1.31
CA ASN A 68 -12.92 3.08 1.22
C ASN A 68 -12.34 2.47 2.51
N PRO A 69 -11.21 1.77 2.44
CA PRO A 69 -10.51 1.32 3.64
C PRO A 69 -9.98 2.51 4.44
N ASP A 70 -9.79 2.34 5.74
CA ASP A 70 -9.30 3.40 6.62
C ASP A 70 -7.95 3.96 6.16
N TRP A 71 -7.08 3.11 5.62
CA TRP A 71 -5.75 3.52 5.18
C TRP A 71 -5.79 4.49 3.98
N TYR A 72 -6.88 4.50 3.20
CA TYR A 72 -7.07 5.48 2.14
C TYR A 72 -6.98 6.90 2.70
N TYR A 73 -7.70 7.16 3.79
CA TYR A 73 -7.73 8.49 4.42
C TYR A 73 -6.39 8.85 5.05
N ASN A 74 -5.67 7.86 5.56
CA ASN A 74 -4.33 8.05 6.12
C ASN A 74 -3.34 8.52 5.04
N LEU A 75 -3.38 7.89 3.87
CA LEU A 75 -2.50 8.26 2.76
C LEU A 75 -2.84 9.63 2.18
N VAL A 76 -4.14 9.96 2.10
CA VAL A 76 -4.57 11.28 1.63
C VAL A 76 -4.09 12.38 2.58
N ALA A 77 -4.16 12.12 3.90
CA ALA A 77 -3.75 13.09 4.91
C ALA A 77 -2.23 13.25 4.99
N HIS A 78 -1.46 12.17 4.81
CA HIS A 78 -0.01 12.16 5.02
C HIS A 78 0.73 11.45 3.89
N PRO A 79 0.68 11.99 2.65
CA PRO A 79 1.19 11.29 1.46
C PRO A 79 2.71 11.16 1.40
N THR A 80 3.46 11.91 2.21
CA THR A 80 4.93 11.85 2.26
C THR A 80 5.48 11.15 3.49
N GLU A 81 4.61 10.73 4.41
CA GLU A 81 5.00 10.04 5.64
C GLU A 81 4.66 8.55 5.54
N VAL A 82 5.12 7.92 4.46
CA VAL A 82 4.79 6.55 4.10
C VAL A 82 6.07 5.79 3.82
N THR A 83 6.15 4.54 4.27
CA THR A 83 7.22 3.63 3.88
C THR A 83 6.64 2.38 3.24
N VAL A 84 7.40 1.79 2.33
CA VAL A 84 7.13 0.49 1.73
C VAL A 84 8.28 -0.42 2.10
N GLN A 85 7.96 -1.64 2.51
CA GLN A 85 8.96 -2.68 2.68
C GLN A 85 8.65 -3.81 1.68
N ASP A 86 9.59 -4.02 0.76
CA ASP A 86 9.52 -5.05 -0.27
C ASP A 86 10.83 -5.85 -0.16
N GLY A 87 10.88 -6.74 0.85
CA GLY A 87 12.08 -7.48 1.20
C GLY A 87 12.67 -7.01 2.54
N PRO A 88 14.02 -6.97 2.68
CA PRO A 88 14.64 -6.78 4.00
C PRO A 88 14.56 -5.37 4.57
N GLU A 89 14.51 -4.31 3.73
CA GLU A 89 14.61 -2.95 4.20
C GLU A 89 13.45 -2.09 3.75
N PRO A 90 12.81 -1.33 4.67
CA PRO A 90 11.81 -0.34 4.29
C PRO A 90 12.47 0.89 3.66
N PHE A 91 11.73 1.57 2.80
CA PHE A 91 12.18 2.83 2.18
C PHE A 91 11.02 3.82 2.13
N PHE A 92 11.35 5.11 2.20
CA PHE A 92 10.34 6.16 2.11
C PHE A 92 9.81 6.30 0.69
N VAL A 93 8.50 6.55 0.60
CA VAL A 93 7.82 6.79 -0.67
C VAL A 93 6.94 8.03 -0.54
N ARG A 94 6.61 8.60 -1.70
CA ARG A 94 5.55 9.58 -1.84
C ARG A 94 4.41 8.89 -2.58
N VAL A 95 3.19 9.02 -2.06
CA VAL A 95 2.01 8.44 -2.70
C VAL A 95 1.17 9.52 -3.34
N ARG A 96 0.53 9.20 -4.46
CA ARG A 96 -0.42 10.11 -5.14
C ARG A 96 -1.54 9.29 -5.75
N LEU A 97 -2.73 9.86 -5.73
CA LEU A 97 -3.86 9.26 -6.44
C LEU A 97 -3.67 9.47 -7.94
N VAL A 98 -3.99 8.47 -8.72
CA VAL A 98 -3.88 8.53 -10.18
C VAL A 98 -5.26 8.41 -10.82
N ASP A 99 -5.37 8.92 -12.05
CA ASP A 99 -6.59 8.86 -12.85
C ASP A 99 -6.24 8.70 -14.33
N GLY A 100 -7.25 8.68 -15.19
CA GLY A 100 -7.08 8.63 -16.63
C GLY A 100 -6.28 7.43 -17.11
N ALA A 101 -5.43 7.65 -18.10
CA ALA A 101 -4.62 6.60 -18.72
C ALA A 101 -3.67 5.95 -17.72
N GLU A 102 -3.09 6.71 -16.82
CA GLU A 102 -2.20 6.18 -15.78
C GLU A 102 -2.94 5.24 -14.84
N TYR A 103 -4.16 5.59 -14.43
CA TYR A 103 -5.02 4.71 -13.64
C TYR A 103 -5.28 3.41 -14.38
N ASP A 104 -5.66 3.50 -15.66
CA ASP A 104 -5.98 2.31 -16.45
C ASP A 104 -4.80 1.36 -16.59
N GLU A 105 -3.60 1.87 -16.80
CA GLU A 105 -2.38 1.08 -16.89
C GLU A 105 -2.09 0.36 -15.57
N TRP A 106 -2.16 1.08 -14.46
CA TRP A 106 -1.92 0.49 -13.14
C TRP A 106 -3.02 -0.46 -12.72
N TRP A 107 -4.27 -0.18 -13.12
CA TRP A 107 -5.38 -1.09 -12.87
C TRP A 107 -5.15 -2.43 -13.57
N GLN A 108 -4.73 -2.41 -14.83
CA GLN A 108 -4.43 -3.62 -15.59
C GLN A 108 -3.29 -4.41 -14.93
N ARG A 109 -2.24 -3.74 -14.50
CA ARG A 109 -1.13 -4.39 -13.78
C ARG A 109 -1.61 -5.03 -12.47
N SER A 110 -2.48 -4.35 -11.76
CA SER A 110 -3.02 -4.83 -10.50
C SER A 110 -3.89 -6.07 -10.69
N VAL A 111 -4.76 -6.07 -11.68
CA VAL A 111 -5.60 -7.23 -12.02
C VAL A 111 -4.74 -8.41 -12.47
N ALA A 112 -3.66 -8.16 -13.20
CA ALA A 112 -2.73 -9.22 -13.62
C ALA A 112 -2.07 -9.93 -12.42
N VAL A 113 -1.80 -9.19 -11.34
CA VAL A 113 -1.24 -9.75 -10.12
C VAL A 113 -2.32 -10.43 -9.27
N PHE A 114 -3.47 -9.81 -9.13
CA PHE A 114 -4.55 -10.29 -8.27
C PHE A 114 -5.89 -10.14 -9.00
N THR A 115 -6.29 -11.18 -9.71
CA THR A 115 -7.49 -11.16 -10.56
C THR A 115 -8.79 -10.81 -9.83
N PRO A 116 -8.98 -11.13 -8.51
CA PRO A 116 -10.19 -10.71 -7.80
C PRO A 116 -10.45 -9.20 -7.78
N TYR A 117 -9.47 -8.35 -8.05
CA TYR A 117 -9.69 -6.90 -8.17
C TYR A 117 -10.76 -6.57 -9.21
N ALA A 118 -10.78 -7.29 -10.34
CA ALA A 118 -11.80 -7.08 -11.37
C ALA A 118 -13.20 -7.38 -10.85
N GLN A 119 -13.34 -8.42 -10.02
CA GLN A 119 -14.63 -8.77 -9.40
C GLN A 119 -15.04 -7.72 -8.35
N TYR A 120 -14.09 -7.19 -7.59
CA TYR A 120 -14.36 -6.15 -6.61
C TYR A 120 -14.87 -4.88 -7.28
N LYS A 121 -14.34 -4.54 -8.45
CA LYS A 121 -14.80 -3.38 -9.23
C LYS A 121 -16.27 -3.55 -9.63
N GLU A 122 -16.70 -4.75 -9.95
CA GLU A 122 -18.10 -5.03 -10.31
C GLU A 122 -19.05 -5.00 -9.12
N LYS A 123 -18.54 -5.30 -7.91
CA LYS A 123 -19.36 -5.35 -6.69
C LYS A 123 -19.72 -3.97 -6.15
N THR A 124 -18.96 -2.93 -6.48
CA THR A 124 -19.17 -1.60 -5.94
C THR A 124 -19.43 -0.59 -7.04
N SER A 125 -20.31 0.38 -6.76
CA SER A 125 -20.55 1.51 -7.66
C SER A 125 -19.49 2.61 -7.51
N ARG A 126 -18.73 2.60 -6.42
CA ARG A 126 -17.65 3.57 -6.25
C ARG A 126 -16.46 3.22 -7.14
N ARG A 127 -15.74 4.24 -7.59
CA ARG A 127 -14.44 4.02 -8.23
C ARG A 127 -13.46 3.58 -7.15
N ILE A 128 -12.74 2.49 -7.39
CA ILE A 128 -11.71 2.01 -6.46
C ILE A 128 -10.48 2.91 -6.59
N PRO A 129 -10.11 3.67 -5.53
CA PRO A 129 -8.93 4.52 -5.61
C PRO A 129 -7.65 3.69 -5.77
N LEU A 130 -6.73 4.24 -6.55
CA LEU A 130 -5.42 3.64 -6.77
C LEU A 130 -4.36 4.71 -6.55
N PHE A 131 -3.45 4.44 -5.61
CA PHE A 131 -2.29 5.28 -5.38
C PHE A 131 -1.09 4.68 -6.10
N VAL A 132 -0.19 5.55 -6.57
CA VAL A 132 1.14 5.14 -7.00
C VAL A 132 2.14 5.65 -5.97
N ALA A 133 2.94 4.73 -5.44
CA ALA A 133 3.99 5.04 -4.48
C ALA A 133 5.32 5.07 -5.22
N THR A 134 5.98 6.21 -5.18
CA THR A 134 7.28 6.41 -5.81
C THR A 134 8.32 6.63 -4.72
N ARG A 135 9.47 5.96 -4.84
CA ARG A 135 10.55 6.10 -3.86
C ARG A 135 10.94 7.58 -3.73
N SER A 136 10.94 8.07 -2.49
CA SER A 136 11.30 9.44 -2.19
C SER A 136 12.80 9.66 -2.34
N THR A 137 13.18 10.90 -2.70
CA THR A 137 14.58 11.32 -2.63
C THR A 137 15.02 11.39 -1.18
N THR A 138 16.34 11.44 -0.94
CA THR A 138 16.88 11.60 0.41
C THR A 138 16.33 12.83 1.12
N ALA A 139 16.19 13.94 0.37
CA ALA A 139 15.66 15.19 0.93
C ALA A 139 14.19 15.03 1.36
N ASP A 140 13.37 14.34 0.57
CA ASP A 140 11.96 14.07 0.92
C ASP A 140 11.89 13.17 2.15
N ALA A 141 12.72 12.13 2.22
CA ALA A 141 12.77 11.21 3.35
C ALA A 141 13.18 11.93 4.65
N GLU A 142 14.17 12.79 4.57
CA GLU A 142 14.61 13.61 5.71
C GLU A 142 13.51 14.56 6.17
N GLY A 143 12.79 15.19 5.24
CA GLY A 143 11.67 16.05 5.55
C GLY A 143 10.55 15.30 6.25
N ALA A 144 10.21 14.11 5.79
CA ALA A 144 9.19 13.27 6.41
C ALA A 144 9.61 12.83 7.82
N ALA A 145 10.88 12.46 8.01
CA ALA A 145 11.43 12.10 9.32
C ALA A 145 11.39 13.27 10.30
N ALA A 146 11.75 14.48 9.85
CA ALA A 146 11.71 15.68 10.67
C ALA A 146 10.28 16.01 11.12
N LYS A 147 9.30 15.88 10.22
CA LYS A 147 7.88 16.07 10.57
C LYS A 147 7.40 15.09 11.63
N ARG A 148 7.84 13.84 11.55
CA ARG A 148 7.47 12.82 12.54
C ARG A 148 8.10 13.05 13.92
N ALA A 149 9.27 13.66 13.96
CA ALA A 149 9.96 13.98 15.20
C ALA A 149 9.29 15.13 15.98
N ARG A 150 8.43 15.89 15.35
CA ARG A 150 7.69 17.01 15.97
C ARG A 150 6.37 16.53 16.53
#